data_2a1c8ef97acf431e46a6da530d877905
#
_entry.id   2a1c8ef97acf431e46a6da530d877905
#
_cell.length_a   1.000
_cell.length_b   1.000
_cell.length_c   1.000
_cell.angle_alpha   90.00
_cell.angle_beta   90.00
_cell.angle_gamma   90.00
#
_symmetry.space_group_name_H-M   'P 1'
#
loop_
_entity.id
_entity.type
_entity.pdbx_description
1 polymer ?
#
loop_
_entity_poly.entity_id
_entity_poly.type
_entity_poly.pdbx_seq_one_letter_code
_entity_poly.pdbx_strand_id
1 'polypeptide(L)'
;MGIGGPVGSGKTALVAALCRALRDDVSLAVVTNDIYTTEDADFLRRAGVLDLDRIVPVRTGCCPHTAIRDDIAANLDAVEDLEERFWPLDLVLVESGGDNLTATFSQGLADLQVFVLDVSGGDKVPRKGGPGVTFSDLLVINKTDLAPHVGASLPVMARDADAVRAGRPVIFTSLREDPLATEVAAWVRAAAGKTAVI
;
A
#
# COMPACT_ATOMS: atom_id res chain seq x y z
N MET A 1 -3.94 4.62 -6.51
CA MET A 1 -3.43 3.27 -6.15
C MET A 1 -3.68 3.01 -4.68
N GLY A 2 -4.34 1.91 -4.33
CA GLY A 2 -4.63 1.52 -2.94
C GLY A 2 -3.49 0.71 -2.32
N ILE A 3 -3.11 1.02 -1.07
CA ILE A 3 -2.12 0.29 -0.26
C ILE A 3 -2.83 -0.30 0.94
N GLY A 4 -3.12 -1.60 0.89
CA GLY A 4 -3.83 -2.34 1.94
C GLY A 4 -2.94 -3.32 2.69
N GLY A 5 -3.45 -3.84 3.81
CA GLY A 5 -2.77 -4.87 4.59
C GLY A 5 -2.97 -4.75 6.10
N PRO A 6 -2.60 -5.78 6.88
CA PRO A 6 -2.76 -5.79 8.32
C PRO A 6 -2.01 -4.68 9.05
N VAL A 7 -2.48 -4.37 10.26
CA VAL A 7 -1.73 -3.49 11.19
C VAL A 7 -0.33 -4.07 11.41
N GLY A 8 0.67 -3.20 11.37
CA GLY A 8 2.07 -3.59 11.58
C GLY A 8 2.76 -4.25 10.38
N SER A 9 2.10 -4.48 9.25
CA SER A 9 2.75 -5.06 8.05
C SER A 9 3.80 -4.15 7.40
N GLY A 10 3.76 -2.84 7.70
CA GLY A 10 4.69 -1.84 7.18
C GLY A 10 4.14 -1.04 5.99
N LYS A 11 2.82 -0.91 5.85
CA LYS A 11 2.18 -0.08 4.81
C LYS A 11 2.72 1.35 4.79
N THR A 12 2.64 2.05 5.90
CA THR A 12 3.10 3.44 6.03
C THR A 12 4.59 3.58 5.73
N ALA A 13 5.40 2.60 6.16
CA ALA A 13 6.82 2.57 5.81
C ALA A 13 7.04 2.34 4.30
N LEU A 14 6.22 1.51 3.66
CA LEU A 14 6.25 1.30 2.22
C LEU A 14 5.82 2.58 1.47
N VAL A 15 4.74 3.23 1.91
CA VAL A 15 4.32 4.53 1.35
C VAL A 15 5.45 5.55 1.43
N ALA A 16 6.12 5.65 2.59
CA ALA A 16 7.28 6.53 2.76
C ALA A 16 8.44 6.17 1.81
N ALA A 17 8.72 4.88 1.63
CA ALA A 17 9.76 4.40 0.71
C ALA A 17 9.42 4.75 -0.75
N LEU A 18 8.18 4.52 -1.17
CA LEU A 18 7.69 4.86 -2.52
C LEU A 18 7.74 6.37 -2.78
N CYS A 19 7.31 7.19 -1.81
CA CYS A 19 7.43 8.64 -1.93
C CYS A 19 8.88 9.08 -2.17
N ARG A 20 9.84 8.56 -1.39
CA ARG A 20 11.27 8.89 -1.58
C ARG A 20 11.81 8.41 -2.93
N ALA A 21 11.39 7.24 -3.39
CA ALA A 21 11.87 6.64 -4.62
C ALA A 21 11.29 7.26 -5.89
N LEU A 22 10.11 7.89 -5.80
CA LEU A 22 9.34 8.33 -6.97
C LEU A 22 9.22 9.85 -7.10
N ARG A 23 9.35 10.63 -6.02
CA ARG A 23 9.05 12.06 -5.99
C ARG A 23 9.81 12.92 -7.00
N ASP A 24 10.96 12.46 -7.45
CA ASP A 24 11.80 13.23 -8.39
C ASP A 24 11.36 13.02 -9.86
N ASP A 25 10.60 11.93 -10.13
CA ASP A 25 10.17 11.52 -11.46
C ASP A 25 8.63 11.52 -11.64
N VAL A 26 7.88 11.46 -10.54
CA VAL A 26 6.42 11.27 -10.53
C VAL A 26 5.80 12.34 -9.64
N SER A 27 4.84 13.08 -10.17
CA SER A 27 4.02 13.98 -9.37
C SER A 27 3.05 13.15 -8.53
N LEU A 28 3.32 13.01 -7.23
CA LEU A 28 2.52 12.14 -6.36
C LEU A 28 2.01 12.84 -5.11
N ALA A 29 0.92 12.29 -4.57
CA ALA A 29 0.33 12.69 -3.29
C ALA A 29 -0.11 11.45 -2.51
N VAL A 30 -0.44 11.62 -1.23
CA VAL A 30 -0.83 10.54 -0.33
C VAL A 30 -2.10 10.90 0.43
N VAL A 31 -3.04 9.95 0.46
CA VAL A 31 -4.19 9.94 1.36
C VAL A 31 -3.99 8.82 2.36
N THR A 32 -4.01 9.10 3.67
CA THR A 32 -3.96 8.08 4.70
C THR A 32 -5.31 7.94 5.38
N ASN A 33 -5.73 6.71 5.62
CA ASN A 33 -6.95 6.42 6.37
C ASN A 33 -6.61 5.92 7.76
N ASP A 34 -7.21 6.52 8.78
CA ASP A 34 -7.13 6.04 10.15
C ASP A 34 -8.49 6.22 10.86
N ILE A 35 -8.74 5.37 11.85
CA ILE A 35 -10.03 5.35 12.56
C ILE A 35 -10.16 6.57 13.48
N TYR A 36 -9.13 6.83 14.30
CA TYR A 36 -9.18 7.84 15.37
C TYR A 36 -8.04 8.85 15.35
N THR A 37 -6.96 8.56 14.64
CA THR A 37 -5.72 9.35 14.71
C THR A 37 -5.31 9.88 13.33
N THR A 38 -4.21 10.59 13.29
CA THR A 38 -3.53 11.02 12.06
C THR A 38 -2.08 10.51 12.06
N GLU A 39 -1.82 9.43 12.83
CA GLU A 39 -0.46 8.96 13.09
C GLU A 39 0.32 8.64 11.80
N ASP A 40 -0.33 7.99 10.84
CA ASP A 40 0.30 7.62 9.56
C ASP A 40 0.66 8.87 8.76
N ALA A 41 -0.24 9.85 8.64
CA ALA A 41 0.06 11.13 8.01
C ALA A 41 1.17 11.89 8.73
N ASP A 42 1.12 11.92 10.06
CA ASP A 42 2.11 12.61 10.88
C ASP A 42 3.48 11.94 10.81
N PHE A 43 3.52 10.61 10.68
CA PHE A 43 4.75 9.88 10.40
C PHE A 43 5.35 10.30 9.06
N LEU A 44 4.55 10.31 7.98
CA LEU A 44 5.01 10.70 6.64
C LEU A 44 5.48 12.16 6.61
N ARG A 45 4.76 13.06 7.28
CA ARG A 45 5.11 14.47 7.41
C ARG A 45 6.42 14.68 8.15
N ARG A 46 6.61 14.01 9.30
CA ARG A 46 7.88 14.05 10.07
C ARG A 46 9.04 13.45 9.28
N ALA A 47 8.78 12.44 8.47
CA ALA A 47 9.78 11.81 7.61
C ALA A 47 10.20 12.69 6.42
N GLY A 48 9.50 13.78 6.13
CA GLY A 48 9.82 14.72 5.06
C GLY A 48 9.83 14.08 3.67
N VAL A 49 8.92 13.14 3.43
CA VAL A 49 8.90 12.35 2.20
C VAL A 49 8.30 13.12 1.03
N LEU A 50 7.36 14.04 1.32
CA LEU A 50 6.70 14.98 0.40
C LEU A 50 6.44 16.30 1.10
N ASP A 51 6.03 17.32 0.36
CA ASP A 51 5.47 18.55 0.90
C ASP A 51 4.23 18.25 1.74
N LEU A 52 4.04 18.99 2.84
CA LEU A 52 3.01 18.70 3.84
C LEU A 52 1.59 18.73 3.28
N ASP A 53 1.34 19.54 2.30
CA ASP A 53 0.05 19.74 1.64
C ASP A 53 -0.27 18.65 0.60
N ARG A 54 0.69 17.79 0.27
CA ARG A 54 0.51 16.57 -0.53
C ARG A 54 0.17 15.34 0.31
N ILE A 55 0.04 15.48 1.63
CA ILE A 55 -0.29 14.37 2.56
C ILE A 55 -1.57 14.72 3.30
N VAL A 56 -2.66 14.06 2.95
CA VAL A 56 -4.01 14.32 3.48
C VAL A 56 -4.47 13.16 4.36
N PRO A 57 -4.74 13.39 5.65
CA PRO A 57 -5.38 12.38 6.50
C PRO A 57 -6.90 12.40 6.33
N VAL A 58 -7.50 11.22 6.13
CA VAL A 58 -8.94 11.01 6.15
C VAL A 58 -9.30 10.19 7.41
N ARG A 59 -10.17 10.71 8.25
CA ARG A 59 -10.70 10.00 9.41
C ARG A 59 -11.92 9.19 9.01
N THR A 60 -11.85 7.87 9.15
CA THR A 60 -12.83 6.95 8.60
C THR A 60 -13.91 6.50 9.58
N GLY A 61 -13.88 6.99 10.82
CA GLY A 61 -14.83 6.56 11.86
C GLY A 61 -14.63 5.10 12.26
N CYS A 62 -15.71 4.39 12.56
CA CYS A 62 -15.64 3.10 13.25
C CYS A 62 -15.14 1.90 12.41
N CYS A 63 -15.08 2.01 11.08
CA CYS A 63 -14.73 0.87 10.21
C CYS A 63 -13.88 1.30 9.00
N PRO A 64 -12.58 1.01 9.01
CA PRO A 64 -11.68 1.40 7.92
C PRO A 64 -12.01 0.73 6.58
N HIS A 65 -12.61 -0.48 6.58
CA HIS A 65 -13.03 -1.14 5.35
C HIS A 65 -14.12 -0.35 4.61
N THR A 66 -15.05 0.24 5.36
CA THR A 66 -16.17 1.01 4.78
C THR A 66 -15.63 2.16 3.94
N ALA A 67 -14.67 2.91 4.45
CA ALA A 67 -14.14 4.10 3.79
C ALA A 67 -13.36 3.82 2.49
N ILE A 68 -12.79 2.64 2.34
CA ILE A 68 -12.04 2.27 1.12
C ILE A 68 -12.84 1.42 0.14
N ARG A 69 -14.04 0.89 0.55
CA ARG A 69 -14.83 -0.03 -0.26
C ARG A 69 -16.28 0.36 -0.43
N ASP A 70 -17.00 0.63 0.67
CA ASP A 70 -18.47 0.73 0.65
C ASP A 70 -18.95 2.19 0.61
N ASP A 71 -18.28 3.09 1.36
CA ASP A 71 -18.55 4.55 1.38
C ASP A 71 -17.23 5.30 1.18
N ILE A 72 -16.86 5.46 -0.07
CA ILE A 72 -15.58 6.03 -0.47
C ILE A 72 -15.60 7.57 -0.61
N ALA A 73 -16.72 8.23 -0.33
CA ALA A 73 -16.92 9.64 -0.63
C ALA A 73 -15.81 10.55 -0.04
N ALA A 74 -15.49 10.38 1.24
CA ALA A 74 -14.46 11.20 1.88
C ALA A 74 -13.05 11.00 1.28
N ASN A 75 -12.75 9.81 0.80
CA ASN A 75 -11.50 9.54 0.10
C ASN A 75 -11.49 10.11 -1.32
N LEU A 76 -12.61 10.03 -2.04
CA LEU A 76 -12.75 10.66 -3.36
C LEU A 76 -12.61 12.17 -3.27
N ASP A 77 -13.29 12.82 -2.34
CA ASP A 77 -13.17 14.26 -2.11
C ASP A 77 -11.71 14.67 -1.87
N ALA A 78 -10.98 13.88 -1.05
CA ALA A 78 -9.57 14.14 -0.79
C ALA A 78 -8.68 13.93 -2.02
N VAL A 79 -8.96 12.94 -2.86
CA VAL A 79 -8.23 12.68 -4.11
C VAL A 79 -8.51 13.80 -5.12
N GLU A 80 -9.76 14.18 -5.32
CA GLU A 80 -10.18 15.27 -6.24
C GLU A 80 -9.54 16.60 -5.83
N ASP A 81 -9.56 16.94 -4.53
CA ASP A 81 -8.89 18.13 -3.98
C ASP A 81 -7.38 18.14 -4.30
N LEU A 82 -6.71 16.99 -4.17
CA LEU A 82 -5.29 16.87 -4.49
C LEU A 82 -5.04 17.01 -5.99
N GLU A 83 -5.88 16.42 -6.84
CA GLU A 83 -5.78 16.53 -8.29
C GLU A 83 -5.97 17.97 -8.77
N GLU A 84 -6.97 18.68 -8.23
CA GLU A 84 -7.18 20.11 -8.56
C GLU A 84 -6.00 21.00 -8.15
N ARG A 85 -5.42 20.75 -6.96
CA ARG A 85 -4.35 21.57 -6.40
C ARG A 85 -3.00 21.34 -7.05
N PHE A 86 -2.73 20.11 -7.51
CA PHE A 86 -1.40 19.69 -7.98
C PHE A 86 -1.38 19.22 -9.43
N TRP A 87 -2.30 19.70 -10.25
CA TRP A 87 -2.36 19.31 -11.66
C TRP A 87 -1.07 19.67 -12.43
N PRO A 88 -0.46 18.77 -13.22
CA PRO A 88 -0.81 17.36 -13.35
C PRO A 88 -0.31 16.53 -12.16
N LEU A 89 -1.15 15.62 -11.68
CA LEU A 89 -0.85 14.66 -10.63
C LEU A 89 -0.86 13.25 -11.22
N ASP A 90 0.29 12.57 -11.20
CA ASP A 90 0.45 11.28 -11.87
C ASP A 90 -0.02 10.11 -11.00
N LEU A 91 0.06 10.24 -9.67
CA LEU A 91 -0.21 9.16 -8.74
C LEU A 91 -0.74 9.66 -7.39
N VAL A 92 -1.84 9.11 -6.94
CA VAL A 92 -2.28 9.20 -5.54
C VAL A 92 -2.16 7.84 -4.88
N LEU A 93 -1.39 7.76 -3.79
CA LEU A 93 -1.34 6.58 -2.92
C LEU A 93 -2.40 6.72 -1.84
N VAL A 94 -3.35 5.78 -1.77
CA VAL A 94 -4.39 5.75 -0.73
C VAL A 94 -4.08 4.59 0.22
N GLU A 95 -3.63 4.91 1.43
CA GLU A 95 -3.31 3.92 2.45
C GLU A 95 -4.55 3.55 3.27
N SER A 96 -4.81 2.25 3.48
CA SER A 96 -5.88 1.78 4.37
C SER A 96 -5.49 1.86 5.84
N GLY A 97 -6.46 2.01 6.72
CA GLY A 97 -6.29 2.16 8.18
C GLY A 97 -5.85 0.90 8.94
N GLY A 98 -5.28 -0.08 8.25
CA GLY A 98 -4.79 -1.30 8.89
C GLY A 98 -5.89 -2.33 9.10
N ASP A 99 -5.99 -3.26 8.18
CA ASP A 99 -7.06 -4.24 8.09
C ASP A 99 -6.56 -5.67 8.26
N ASN A 100 -7.49 -6.61 8.24
CA ASN A 100 -7.20 -8.02 8.11
C ASN A 100 -6.98 -8.41 6.62
N LEU A 101 -6.91 -9.70 6.32
CA LEU A 101 -6.67 -10.21 4.96
C LEU A 101 -7.84 -9.97 3.97
N THR A 102 -8.95 -9.39 4.43
CA THR A 102 -10.15 -9.15 3.61
C THR A 102 -10.23 -7.75 3.02
N ALA A 103 -9.31 -6.84 3.38
CA ALA A 103 -9.30 -5.48 2.87
C ALA A 103 -9.10 -5.46 1.35
N THR A 104 -10.05 -4.84 0.66
CA THR A 104 -9.97 -4.54 -0.77
C THR A 104 -10.49 -3.14 -1.01
N PHE A 105 -9.89 -2.44 -1.95
CA PHE A 105 -10.37 -1.13 -2.38
C PHE A 105 -11.51 -1.26 -3.38
N SER A 106 -12.43 -0.31 -3.35
CA SER A 106 -13.37 -0.10 -4.46
C SER A 106 -12.60 0.28 -5.72
N GLN A 107 -13.00 -0.25 -6.87
CA GLN A 107 -12.47 0.17 -8.17
C GLN A 107 -12.79 1.64 -8.50
N GLY A 108 -13.80 2.21 -7.85
CA GLY A 108 -14.11 3.64 -7.95
C GLY A 108 -13.12 4.52 -7.17
N LEU A 109 -12.32 3.95 -6.26
CA LEU A 109 -11.32 4.69 -5.48
C LEU A 109 -9.89 4.40 -5.93
N ALA A 110 -9.59 3.18 -6.37
CA ALA A 110 -8.24 2.80 -6.73
C ALA A 110 -8.22 1.88 -7.96
N ASP A 111 -7.50 2.29 -8.99
CA ASP A 111 -7.31 1.53 -10.23
C ASP A 111 -6.49 0.26 -10.01
N LEU A 112 -5.52 0.35 -9.10
CA LEU A 112 -4.61 -0.74 -8.74
C LEU A 112 -4.48 -0.86 -7.22
N GLN A 113 -4.30 -2.08 -6.75
CA GLN A 113 -4.15 -2.39 -5.34
C GLN A 113 -2.85 -3.13 -5.06
N VAL A 114 -2.06 -2.60 -4.14
CA VAL A 114 -0.93 -3.28 -3.50
C VAL A 114 -1.37 -3.78 -2.13
N PHE A 115 -1.13 -5.05 -1.84
CA PHE A 115 -1.41 -5.61 -0.52
C PHE A 115 -0.12 -6.00 0.19
N VAL A 116 0.06 -5.51 1.42
CA VAL A 116 1.29 -5.68 2.19
C VAL A 116 1.08 -6.66 3.32
N LEU A 117 1.82 -7.77 3.29
CA LEU A 117 1.99 -8.70 4.40
C LEU A 117 3.38 -8.56 4.99
N ASP A 118 3.61 -9.15 6.15
CA ASP A 118 4.95 -9.37 6.67
C ASP A 118 5.18 -10.82 7.09
N VAL A 119 6.43 -11.21 7.27
CA VAL A 119 6.82 -12.57 7.62
C VAL A 119 6.46 -12.95 9.06
N SER A 120 6.17 -11.98 9.94
CA SER A 120 5.86 -12.24 11.36
C SER A 120 4.51 -12.92 11.55
N GLY A 121 3.61 -12.82 10.57
CA GLY A 121 2.37 -13.57 10.53
C GLY A 121 2.54 -15.09 10.31
N GLY A 122 3.77 -15.51 9.97
CA GLY A 122 4.14 -16.89 9.70
C GLY A 122 3.98 -17.30 8.23
N ASP A 123 4.68 -18.35 7.83
CA ASP A 123 4.76 -18.79 6.42
C ASP A 123 3.43 -19.32 5.84
N LYS A 124 2.44 -19.54 6.70
CA LYS A 124 1.12 -20.04 6.32
C LYS A 124 0.14 -18.96 5.84
N VAL A 125 0.49 -17.67 6.05
CA VAL A 125 -0.44 -16.57 5.73
C VAL A 125 -0.79 -16.52 4.25
N PRO A 126 0.14 -16.62 3.29
CA PRO A 126 -0.23 -16.58 1.87
C PRO A 126 -1.23 -17.65 1.46
N ARG A 127 -1.07 -18.91 1.92
CA ARG A 127 -1.99 -20.02 1.54
C ARG A 127 -3.37 -19.94 2.19
N LYS A 128 -3.49 -19.22 3.34
CA LYS A 128 -4.82 -18.96 3.92
C LYS A 128 -5.64 -18.05 3.02
N GLY A 129 -4.97 -17.29 2.18
CA GLY A 129 -5.60 -16.40 1.23
C GLY A 129 -6.35 -15.26 1.90
N GLY A 130 -7.39 -14.84 1.24
CA GLY A 130 -8.21 -13.68 1.54
C GLY A 130 -8.17 -12.73 0.35
N PRO A 131 -9.22 -11.92 0.15
CA PRO A 131 -9.34 -11.04 -1.02
C PRO A 131 -8.11 -10.16 -1.26
N GLY A 132 -7.54 -9.57 -0.22
CA GLY A 132 -6.34 -8.75 -0.32
C GLY A 132 -5.14 -9.52 -0.86
N VAL A 133 -4.91 -10.74 -0.37
CA VAL A 133 -3.81 -11.61 -0.85
C VAL A 133 -4.07 -12.10 -2.27
N THR A 134 -5.29 -12.54 -2.56
CA THR A 134 -5.61 -13.26 -3.80
C THR A 134 -5.82 -12.32 -4.98
N PHE A 135 -6.46 -11.17 -4.78
CA PHE A 135 -6.93 -10.31 -5.86
C PHE A 135 -6.15 -9.00 -6.05
N SER A 136 -5.31 -8.59 -5.09
CA SER A 136 -4.44 -7.42 -5.30
C SER A 136 -3.57 -7.57 -6.54
N ASP A 137 -3.29 -6.46 -7.22
CA ASP A 137 -2.43 -6.44 -8.41
C ASP A 137 -1.00 -6.79 -8.05
N LEU A 138 -0.51 -6.33 -6.89
CA LEU A 138 0.77 -6.70 -6.32
C LEU A 138 0.61 -7.15 -4.87
N LEU A 139 1.22 -8.29 -4.51
CA LEU A 139 1.44 -8.70 -3.13
C LEU A 139 2.87 -8.39 -2.73
N VAL A 140 3.04 -7.61 -1.65
CA VAL A 140 4.35 -7.34 -1.04
C VAL A 140 4.48 -8.15 0.25
N ILE A 141 5.49 -8.99 0.36
CA ILE A 141 5.84 -9.71 1.58
C ILE A 141 7.06 -9.01 2.19
N ASN A 142 6.81 -8.21 3.22
CA ASN A 142 7.79 -7.34 3.86
C ASN A 142 8.48 -8.00 5.06
N LYS A 143 9.52 -7.33 5.56
CA LYS A 143 10.33 -7.72 6.72
C LYS A 143 11.02 -9.07 6.55
N THR A 144 11.46 -9.38 5.34
CA THR A 144 12.12 -10.66 5.03
C THR A 144 13.37 -10.93 5.87
N ASP A 145 14.02 -9.88 6.34
CA ASP A 145 15.12 -9.93 7.31
C ASP A 145 14.72 -10.59 8.64
N LEU A 146 13.46 -10.55 9.02
CA LEU A 146 12.95 -11.19 10.24
C LEU A 146 12.61 -12.67 10.05
N ALA A 147 12.56 -13.19 8.82
CA ALA A 147 12.12 -14.55 8.55
C ALA A 147 12.85 -15.63 9.39
N PRO A 148 14.20 -15.59 9.55
CA PRO A 148 14.91 -16.55 10.40
C PRO A 148 14.52 -16.46 11.88
N HIS A 149 14.16 -15.25 12.36
CA HIS A 149 13.84 -14.99 13.77
C HIS A 149 12.43 -15.45 14.15
N VAL A 150 11.52 -15.48 13.18
CA VAL A 150 10.11 -15.89 13.38
C VAL A 150 9.84 -17.30 12.85
N GLY A 151 10.86 -17.99 12.35
CA GLY A 151 10.73 -19.33 11.80
C GLY A 151 9.89 -19.40 10.50
N ALA A 152 9.82 -18.31 9.74
CA ALA A 152 9.10 -18.26 8.48
C ALA A 152 9.98 -18.73 7.33
N SER A 153 9.44 -19.57 6.44
CA SER A 153 10.13 -20.04 5.25
C SER A 153 9.70 -19.23 4.03
N LEU A 154 10.58 -18.36 3.53
CA LEU A 154 10.32 -17.56 2.32
C LEU A 154 10.00 -18.42 1.09
N PRO A 155 10.69 -19.55 0.83
CA PRO A 155 10.31 -20.45 -0.28
C PRO A 155 8.90 -21.04 -0.13
N VAL A 156 8.46 -21.34 1.10
CA VAL A 156 7.08 -21.81 1.35
C VAL A 156 6.10 -20.68 1.07
N MET A 157 6.36 -19.46 1.55
CA MET A 157 5.51 -18.29 1.30
C MET A 157 5.40 -17.98 -0.20
N ALA A 158 6.50 -18.07 -0.94
CA ALA A 158 6.52 -17.84 -2.39
C ALA A 158 5.65 -18.87 -3.13
N ARG A 159 5.86 -20.16 -2.89
CA ARG A 159 5.07 -21.22 -3.49
C ARG A 159 3.59 -21.10 -3.16
N ASP A 160 3.26 -20.81 -1.90
CA ASP A 160 1.89 -20.72 -1.43
C ASP A 160 1.17 -19.46 -1.97
N ALA A 161 1.90 -18.33 -2.11
CA ALA A 161 1.39 -17.15 -2.76
C ALA A 161 1.11 -17.39 -4.25
N ASP A 162 2.04 -17.99 -4.98
CA ASP A 162 1.88 -18.31 -6.39
C ASP A 162 0.63 -19.19 -6.64
N ALA A 163 0.44 -20.20 -5.78
CA ALA A 163 -0.69 -21.11 -5.89
C ALA A 163 -2.08 -20.43 -5.78
N VAL A 164 -2.19 -19.33 -5.01
CA VAL A 164 -3.49 -18.66 -4.79
C VAL A 164 -3.67 -17.40 -5.64
N ARG A 165 -2.61 -16.89 -6.29
CA ARG A 165 -2.62 -15.59 -6.98
C ARG A 165 -2.80 -15.68 -8.51
N ALA A 166 -2.84 -16.88 -9.07
CA ALA A 166 -3.03 -17.08 -10.51
C ALA A 166 -2.03 -16.27 -11.38
N GLY A 167 -0.75 -16.28 -10.99
CA GLY A 167 0.34 -15.59 -11.72
C GLY A 167 0.46 -14.08 -11.45
N ARG A 168 -0.34 -13.50 -10.55
CA ARG A 168 -0.15 -12.10 -10.15
C ARG A 168 1.16 -11.93 -9.36
N PRO A 169 1.88 -10.81 -9.56
CA PRO A 169 3.21 -10.62 -9.00
C PRO A 169 3.24 -10.62 -7.48
N VAL A 170 4.34 -11.17 -6.94
CA VAL A 170 4.69 -11.16 -5.52
C VAL A 170 6.11 -10.63 -5.39
N ILE A 171 6.32 -9.62 -4.56
CA ILE A 171 7.64 -9.06 -4.27
C ILE A 171 7.95 -9.29 -2.79
N PHE A 172 9.13 -9.86 -2.53
CA PHE A 172 9.68 -10.03 -1.20
C PHE A 172 10.65 -8.88 -0.92
N THR A 173 10.48 -8.17 0.20
CA THR A 173 11.31 -7.02 0.55
C THR A 173 11.59 -6.93 2.05
N SER A 174 12.64 -6.22 2.39
CA SER A 174 12.90 -5.69 3.72
C SER A 174 13.14 -4.20 3.61
N LEU A 175 12.19 -3.40 4.07
CA LEU A 175 12.33 -1.93 4.06
C LEU A 175 13.47 -1.44 4.97
N ARG A 176 14.00 -2.31 5.83
CA ARG A 176 15.20 -2.06 6.61
C ARG A 176 16.48 -2.16 5.77
N GLU A 177 16.55 -3.14 4.87
CA GLU A 177 17.70 -3.41 4.02
C GLU A 177 17.65 -2.63 2.70
N ASP A 178 16.43 -2.43 2.17
CA ASP A 178 16.14 -1.58 1.01
C ASP A 178 15.13 -0.48 1.39
N PRO A 179 15.59 0.66 1.92
CA PRO A 179 14.74 1.77 2.36
C PRO A 179 13.97 2.49 1.25
N LEU A 180 14.30 2.21 -0.02
CA LEU A 180 13.62 2.75 -1.20
C LEU A 180 12.63 1.76 -1.81
N ALA A 181 12.52 0.53 -1.27
CA ALA A 181 11.69 -0.52 -1.84
C ALA A 181 11.86 -0.65 -3.36
N THR A 182 13.09 -0.77 -3.80
CA THR A 182 13.53 -0.58 -5.19
C THR A 182 12.69 -1.36 -6.21
N GLU A 183 12.44 -2.65 -5.94
CA GLU A 183 11.64 -3.51 -6.83
C GLU A 183 10.16 -3.10 -6.83
N VAL A 184 9.60 -2.77 -5.66
CA VAL A 184 8.20 -2.29 -5.56
C VAL A 184 8.05 -0.94 -6.25
N ALA A 185 9.01 -0.02 -6.05
CA ALA A 185 9.00 1.29 -6.72
C ALA A 185 9.09 1.17 -8.25
N ALA A 186 9.90 0.23 -8.75
CA ALA A 186 9.99 -0.05 -10.18
C ALA A 186 8.64 -0.57 -10.73
N TRP A 187 7.98 -1.46 -10.00
CA TRP A 187 6.65 -1.95 -10.37
C TRP A 187 5.61 -0.82 -10.38
N VAL A 188 5.59 0.01 -9.34
CA VAL A 188 4.65 1.16 -9.22
C VAL A 188 4.88 2.14 -10.37
N ARG A 189 6.14 2.50 -10.68
CA ARG A 189 6.48 3.40 -11.80
C ARG A 189 5.98 2.85 -13.15
N ALA A 190 6.18 1.56 -13.38
CA ALA A 190 5.72 0.91 -14.62
C ALA A 190 4.18 0.83 -14.70
N ALA A 191 3.51 0.71 -13.58
CA ALA A 191 2.04 0.68 -13.48
C ALA A 191 1.43 2.07 -13.68
N ALA A 192 1.97 3.11 -13.03
CA ALA A 192 1.53 4.50 -13.18
C ALA A 192 1.67 4.98 -14.64
N GLY A 193 2.79 4.65 -15.30
CA GLY A 193 2.99 5.01 -16.72
C GLY A 193 2.04 4.33 -17.71
N LYS A 194 1.36 3.25 -17.31
CA LYS A 194 0.35 2.57 -18.16
C LYS A 194 -1.06 3.17 -18.01
N THR A 195 -1.34 3.79 -16.88
CA THR A 195 -2.67 4.37 -16.59
C THR A 195 -2.83 5.77 -17.23
N ALA A 196 -1.74 6.45 -17.54
CA ALA A 196 -1.72 7.79 -18.17
C ALA A 196 -2.07 7.81 -19.68
N VAL A 197 -2.55 6.71 -20.27
CA VAL A 197 -2.83 6.57 -21.72
C VAL A 197 -4.31 6.24 -21.96
N ILE A 198 -5.23 7.02 -21.37
CA ILE A 198 -6.65 6.97 -21.78
C ILE A 198 -7.17 8.40 -22.00
#